data_981ec887a38869ee5f038565af854e74
#
_entry.id   981ec887a38869ee5f038565af854e74
#
_cell.length_a   1.000
_cell.length_b   1.000
_cell.length_c   1.000
_cell.angle_alpha   90.00
_cell.angle_beta   90.00
_cell.angle_gamma   90.00
#
_symmetry.space_group_name_H-M   'P 1'
#
loop_
_entity.id
_entity.type
_entity.pdbx_description
1 polymer ?
#
loop_
_entity_poly.entity_id
_entity_poly.type
_entity_poly.pdbx_seq_one_letter_code
_entity_poly.pdbx_strand_id
1 'polypeptide(L)'
;PRNQGEMADANAIGEVSNPDCGDSTVMYLKVENDIIQDVTFETFGCAAAVASSSILTEMIKGKTVEEAYKLTEEAVADELGGLPEKKLHCSVIGIEAMRKAIANYRNGVVRSDD
;
A
#
# COMPACT_ATOMS: atom_id res chain seq x y z
N PRO A 1 0.63 9.99 10.97
CA PRO A 1 1.14 8.98 10.04
C PRO A 1 2.03 9.60 8.97
N ARG A 2 2.94 8.78 8.46
CA ARG A 2 3.89 9.22 7.45
C ARG A 2 3.37 8.96 6.06
N ASN A 3 3.77 9.82 5.12
CA ASN A 3 3.48 9.64 3.69
C ASN A 3 1.98 9.56 3.39
N GLN A 4 1.17 10.25 4.15
CA GLN A 4 -0.26 10.29 3.94
C GLN A 4 -0.62 11.42 2.97
N GLY A 5 -1.50 11.11 2.02
CA GLY A 5 -1.98 12.09 1.06
C GLY A 5 -1.91 11.61 -0.37
N GLU A 6 -2.47 12.41 -1.28
CA GLU A 6 -2.46 12.13 -2.70
C GLU A 6 -1.13 12.58 -3.31
N MET A 7 -0.66 11.83 -4.32
CA MET A 7 0.55 12.17 -5.07
C MET A 7 0.16 12.48 -6.51
N ALA A 8 0.30 13.75 -6.90
CA ALA A 8 -0.13 14.20 -8.23
C ALA A 8 0.68 13.58 -9.36
N ASP A 9 1.96 13.30 -9.12
CA ASP A 9 2.86 12.73 -10.14
C ASP A 9 3.02 11.22 -10.03
N ALA A 10 2.11 10.54 -9.33
CA ALA A 10 2.13 9.09 -9.24
C ALA A 10 1.94 8.47 -10.62
N ASN A 11 2.72 7.44 -10.92
CA ASN A 11 2.57 6.69 -12.17
C ASN A 11 2.07 5.27 -11.93
N ALA A 12 1.72 4.94 -10.70
CA ALA A 12 1.11 3.67 -10.35
C ALA A 12 0.19 3.90 -9.15
N ILE A 13 -1.09 3.63 -9.31
CA ILE A 13 -2.09 3.85 -8.26
C ILE A 13 -2.93 2.59 -8.11
N GLY A 14 -3.10 2.14 -6.89
CA GLY A 14 -3.96 1.00 -6.58
C GLY A 14 -4.96 1.38 -5.50
N GLU A 15 -6.20 0.99 -5.70
CA GLU A 15 -7.27 1.25 -4.75
C GLU A 15 -7.99 -0.04 -4.41
N VAL A 16 -8.17 -0.28 -3.12
CA VAL A 16 -8.85 -1.47 -2.62
C VAL A 16 -9.82 -1.05 -1.53
N SER A 17 -11.03 -1.59 -1.56
CA SER A 17 -12.02 -1.37 -0.53
C SER A 17 -12.45 -2.71 0.06
N ASN A 18 -12.64 -2.74 1.36
CA ASN A 18 -13.19 -3.91 2.05
C ASN A 18 -14.56 -3.54 2.60
N PRO A 19 -15.64 -3.97 1.92
CA PRO A 19 -17.00 -3.59 2.34
C PRO A 19 -17.39 -4.18 3.70
N ASP A 20 -16.79 -5.29 4.09
CA ASP A 20 -17.10 -5.93 5.38
C ASP A 20 -16.61 -5.08 6.55
N CYS A 21 -15.48 -4.40 6.39
CA CYS A 21 -14.89 -3.57 7.44
C CYS A 21 -15.16 -2.08 7.22
N GLY A 22 -15.65 -1.71 6.04
CA GLY A 22 -15.79 -0.31 5.68
C GLY A 22 -14.47 0.41 5.42
N ASP A 23 -13.37 -0.35 5.32
CA ASP A 23 -12.05 0.21 5.08
C ASP A 23 -11.80 0.38 3.59
N SER A 24 -11.04 1.42 3.22
CA SER A 24 -10.56 1.56 1.86
C SER A 24 -9.18 2.19 1.89
N THR A 25 -8.35 1.84 0.92
CA THR A 25 -6.99 2.36 0.84
C THR A 25 -6.62 2.61 -0.61
N VAL A 26 -6.02 3.77 -0.85
CA VAL A 26 -5.44 4.10 -2.15
C VAL A 26 -3.94 4.23 -1.93
N MET A 27 -3.17 3.53 -2.73
CA MET A 27 -1.71 3.58 -2.67
C MET A 27 -1.19 4.25 -3.93
N TYR A 28 -0.38 5.28 -3.75
CA TYR A 28 0.20 6.06 -4.86
C TYR A 28 1.69 5.79 -4.91
N LEU A 29 2.19 5.34 -6.06
CA LEU A 29 3.61 5.05 -6.25
C LEU A 29 4.19 5.90 -7.37
N LYS A 30 5.42 6.37 -7.17
CA LYS A 30 6.24 6.95 -8.21
C LYS A 30 7.35 5.94 -8.49
N VAL A 31 7.29 5.30 -9.66
CA VAL A 31 8.24 4.23 -10.02
C VAL A 31 9.10 4.70 -11.18
N GLU A 32 10.41 4.53 -11.05
CA GLU A 32 11.38 4.80 -12.11
C GLU A 32 12.39 3.67 -12.13
N ASN A 33 12.65 3.10 -13.32
CA ASN A 33 13.57 1.98 -13.50
C ASN A 33 13.22 0.80 -12.58
N ASP A 34 11.93 0.53 -12.42
CA ASP A 34 11.39 -0.53 -11.56
C ASP A 34 11.69 -0.34 -10.07
N ILE A 35 12.15 0.85 -9.69
CA ILE A 35 12.40 1.19 -8.29
C ILE A 35 11.34 2.19 -7.82
N ILE A 36 10.77 1.94 -6.65
CA ILE A 36 9.78 2.83 -6.06
C ILE A 36 10.49 4.02 -5.48
N GLN A 37 10.42 5.15 -6.17
CA GLN A 37 11.12 6.39 -5.77
C GLN A 37 10.38 7.10 -4.65
N ASP A 38 9.05 7.06 -4.67
CA ASP A 38 8.25 7.70 -3.65
C ASP A 38 6.93 6.97 -3.54
N VAL A 39 6.27 7.10 -2.40
CA VAL A 39 5.01 6.44 -2.14
C VAL A 39 4.21 7.23 -1.10
N THR A 40 2.92 7.40 -1.37
CA THR A 40 1.98 7.97 -0.41
C THR A 40 0.73 7.11 -0.38
N PHE A 41 -0.13 7.36 0.57
CA PHE A 41 -1.38 6.61 0.70
C PHE A 41 -2.48 7.49 1.26
N GLU A 42 -3.70 7.07 0.98
CA GLU A 42 -4.89 7.60 1.64
C GLU A 42 -5.70 6.40 2.10
N THR A 43 -6.16 6.42 3.33
CA THR A 43 -6.97 5.31 3.84
C THR A 43 -8.10 5.83 4.71
N PHE A 44 -9.24 5.15 4.62
CA PHE A 44 -10.38 5.33 5.50
C PHE A 44 -10.56 4.01 6.23
N GLY A 45 -10.48 4.04 7.56
CA GLY A 45 -10.60 2.81 8.32
C GLY A 45 -10.10 2.98 9.73
N CYS A 46 -9.83 1.86 10.40
CA CYS A 46 -9.39 1.87 11.78
C CYS A 46 -7.93 2.35 11.90
N ALA A 47 -7.54 2.67 13.14
CA ALA A 47 -6.18 3.14 13.41
C ALA A 47 -5.12 2.11 12.97
N ALA A 48 -5.44 0.81 13.04
CA ALA A 48 -4.52 -0.23 12.59
C ALA A 48 -4.29 -0.17 11.07
N ALA A 49 -5.34 0.14 10.30
CA ALA A 49 -5.21 0.28 8.85
C ALA A 49 -4.31 1.48 8.50
N VAL A 50 -4.48 2.60 9.20
CA VAL A 50 -3.65 3.79 8.99
C VAL A 50 -2.20 3.49 9.36
N ALA A 51 -1.97 2.89 10.51
CA ALA A 51 -0.62 2.58 10.98
C ALA A 51 0.09 1.60 10.06
N SER A 52 -0.59 0.53 9.64
CA SER A 52 0.01 -0.46 8.76
C SER A 52 0.32 0.10 7.38
N SER A 53 -0.56 0.96 6.84
CA SER A 53 -0.30 1.60 5.55
C SER A 53 0.89 2.56 5.65
N SER A 54 0.98 3.31 6.73
CA SER A 54 2.10 4.23 6.96
C SER A 54 3.43 3.48 7.01
N ILE A 55 3.49 2.39 7.76
CA ILE A 55 4.70 1.57 7.86
C ILE A 55 5.03 0.93 6.51
N LEU A 56 4.01 0.45 5.80
CA LEU A 56 4.22 -0.17 4.49
C LEU A 56 4.89 0.82 3.53
N THR A 57 4.47 2.09 3.52
CA THR A 57 5.10 3.08 2.63
C THR A 57 6.58 3.24 2.96
N GLU A 58 6.93 3.22 4.25
CA GLU A 58 8.34 3.32 4.64
C GLU A 58 9.12 2.08 4.23
N MET A 59 8.50 0.91 4.27
CA MET A 59 9.17 -0.35 3.93
C MET A 59 9.46 -0.48 2.44
N ILE A 60 8.56 0.02 1.58
CA ILE A 60 8.69 -0.19 0.14
C ILE A 60 9.43 0.94 -0.57
N LYS A 61 9.57 2.09 0.04
CA LYS A 61 10.27 3.22 -0.58
C LYS A 61 11.74 2.84 -0.81
N GLY A 62 12.19 2.97 -2.05
CA GLY A 62 13.55 2.61 -2.44
C GLY A 62 13.73 1.17 -2.86
N LYS A 63 12.70 0.34 -2.74
CA LYS A 63 12.76 -1.06 -3.18
C LYS A 63 12.28 -1.19 -4.61
N THR A 64 12.66 -2.30 -5.24
CA THR A 64 12.11 -2.61 -6.56
C THR A 64 10.65 -3.01 -6.42
N VAL A 65 9.91 -2.87 -7.53
CA VAL A 65 8.50 -3.29 -7.53
C VAL A 65 8.37 -4.78 -7.26
N GLU A 66 9.34 -5.58 -7.70
CA GLU A 66 9.33 -7.01 -7.45
C GLU A 66 9.48 -7.32 -5.96
N GLU A 67 10.42 -6.68 -5.29
CA GLU A 67 10.63 -6.87 -3.85
C GLU A 67 9.39 -6.43 -3.05
N ALA A 68 8.84 -5.28 -3.42
CA ALA A 68 7.64 -4.78 -2.74
C ALA A 68 6.45 -5.71 -2.92
N TYR A 69 6.28 -6.25 -4.11
CA TYR A 69 5.16 -7.16 -4.41
C TYR A 69 5.19 -8.42 -3.55
N LYS A 70 6.36 -8.85 -3.13
CA LYS A 70 6.54 -10.06 -2.33
C LYS A 70 6.33 -9.86 -0.84
N LEU A 71 6.15 -8.62 -0.38
CA LEU A 71 5.92 -8.36 1.04
C LEU A 71 4.60 -8.98 1.50
N THR A 72 4.59 -9.46 2.74
CA THR A 72 3.42 -10.09 3.34
C THR A 72 2.88 -9.23 4.48
N GLU A 73 1.63 -9.47 4.86
CA GLU A 73 1.05 -8.81 6.02
C GLU A 73 1.81 -9.11 7.30
N GLU A 74 2.43 -10.28 7.38
CA GLU A 74 3.24 -10.66 8.53
C GLU A 74 4.47 -9.78 8.67
N ALA A 75 5.13 -9.46 7.54
CA ALA A 75 6.29 -8.58 7.56
C ALA A 75 5.91 -7.18 8.05
N VAL A 76 4.76 -6.66 7.62
CA VAL A 76 4.28 -5.35 8.06
C VAL A 76 3.94 -5.40 9.56
N ALA A 77 3.27 -6.45 9.99
CA ALA A 77 2.91 -6.61 11.40
C ALA A 77 4.16 -6.67 12.29
N ASP A 78 5.21 -7.35 11.83
CA ASP A 78 6.47 -7.45 12.57
C ASP A 78 7.11 -6.07 12.74
N GLU A 79 7.04 -5.23 11.70
CA GLU A 79 7.60 -3.87 11.80
C GLU A 79 6.82 -2.99 12.79
N LEU A 80 5.54 -3.30 12.99
CA LEU A 80 4.71 -2.59 13.96
C LEU A 80 4.86 -3.15 15.39
N GLY A 81 5.69 -4.18 15.56
CA GLY A 81 5.84 -4.83 16.85
C GLY A 81 4.80 -5.91 17.10
N GLY A 82 4.11 -6.32 16.05
CA GLY A 82 3.05 -7.31 16.12
C GLY A 82 1.67 -6.68 16.21
N LEU A 83 0.68 -7.38 15.69
CA LEU A 83 -0.72 -6.96 15.78
C LEU A 83 -1.55 -8.11 16.35
N PRO A 84 -2.61 -7.81 17.11
CA PRO A 84 -3.56 -8.85 17.49
C PRO A 84 -4.09 -9.54 16.23
N GLU A 85 -4.33 -10.84 16.32
CA GLU A 85 -4.76 -11.64 15.19
C GLU A 85 -5.95 -11.03 14.43
N LYS A 86 -6.92 -10.52 15.18
CA LYS A 86 -8.11 -9.90 14.58
C LYS A 86 -7.84 -8.57 13.88
N LYS A 87 -6.64 -8.01 14.05
CA LYS A 87 -6.24 -6.77 13.39
C LYS A 87 -5.30 -7.00 12.20
N LEU A 88 -4.82 -8.23 12.02
CA LEU A 88 -3.92 -8.54 10.90
C LEU A 88 -4.59 -8.27 9.56
N HIS A 89 -5.89 -8.55 9.43
CA HIS A 89 -6.59 -8.31 8.17
C HIS A 89 -6.63 -6.83 7.79
N CYS A 90 -6.47 -5.93 8.75
CA CYS A 90 -6.42 -4.49 8.45
C CYS A 90 -5.12 -4.13 7.72
N SER A 91 -4.05 -4.89 7.91
CA SER A 91 -2.79 -4.64 7.20
C SER A 91 -2.80 -5.20 5.78
N VAL A 92 -3.67 -6.18 5.51
CA VAL A 92 -3.78 -6.81 4.18
C VAL A 92 -4.25 -5.82 3.14
N ILE A 93 -5.17 -4.92 3.50
CA ILE A 93 -5.75 -3.98 2.54
C ILE A 93 -4.69 -3.03 1.95
N GLY A 94 -3.73 -2.60 2.76
CA GLY A 94 -2.61 -1.78 2.27
C GLY A 94 -1.73 -2.55 1.30
N ILE A 95 -1.43 -3.81 1.62
CA ILE A 95 -0.63 -4.67 0.75
C ILE A 95 -1.37 -4.95 -0.55
N GLU A 96 -2.67 -5.20 -0.50
CA GLU A 96 -3.46 -5.42 -1.71
C GLU A 96 -3.48 -4.18 -2.59
N ALA A 97 -3.63 -2.99 -2.00
CA ALA A 97 -3.60 -1.74 -2.76
C ALA A 97 -2.22 -1.54 -3.41
N MET A 98 -1.15 -1.82 -2.69
CA MET A 98 0.21 -1.76 -3.23
C MET A 98 0.39 -2.73 -4.40
N ARG A 99 -0.05 -3.97 -4.25
CA ARG A 99 0.06 -4.97 -5.32
C ARG A 99 -0.75 -4.57 -6.54
N LYS A 100 -1.91 -3.99 -6.32
CA LYS A 100 -2.74 -3.51 -7.42
C LYS A 100 -2.05 -2.35 -8.15
N ALA A 101 -1.42 -1.44 -7.41
CA ALA A 101 -0.65 -0.36 -8.02
C ALA A 101 0.49 -0.90 -8.87
N ILE A 102 1.23 -1.88 -8.35
CA ILE A 102 2.34 -2.50 -9.09
C ILE A 102 1.83 -3.23 -10.32
N ALA A 103 0.70 -3.94 -10.22
CA ALA A 103 0.11 -4.62 -11.37
C ALA A 103 -0.28 -3.60 -12.45
N ASN A 104 -0.86 -2.48 -12.06
CA ASN A 104 -1.20 -1.41 -13.00
C ASN A 104 0.04 -0.86 -13.69
N TYR A 105 1.11 -0.64 -12.93
CA TYR A 105 2.38 -0.19 -13.48
C TYR A 105 2.92 -1.17 -14.52
N ARG A 106 2.90 -2.47 -14.21
CA ARG A 106 3.37 -3.52 -15.11
C ARG A 106 2.54 -3.63 -16.37
N ASN A 107 1.26 -3.30 -16.28
CA ASN A 107 0.33 -3.33 -17.42
C ASN A 107 0.33 -2.02 -18.21
N GLY A 108 1.15 -1.05 -17.81
CA GLY A 108 1.25 0.23 -18.52
C GLY A 108 0.11 1.18 -18.24
N VAL A 109 -0.65 0.97 -17.16
CA VAL A 109 -1.74 1.87 -16.77
C VAL A 109 -1.41 2.47 -15.42
N VAL A 110 -1.86 3.72 -15.22
CA VAL A 110 -1.63 4.40 -13.95
C VAL A 110 -2.62 3.91 -12.91
N ARG A 111 -3.88 3.79 -13.30
CA ARG A 111 -4.94 3.40 -12.38
C ARG A 111 -5.99 2.59 -13.14
N SER A 112 -6.42 1.49 -12.54
CA SER A 112 -7.50 0.71 -13.13
C SER A 112 -8.86 1.30 -12.73
N ASP A 113 -9.86 1.07 -13.59
CA ASP A 113 -11.21 1.57 -13.36
C ASP A 113 -12.04 0.67 -12.45
N ASP A 114 -11.50 -0.44 -12.01
CA ASP A 114 -12.20 -1.43 -11.16
C ASP A 114 -12.14 -1.09 -9.70
#